data_1d4cf59348d11dd0787fedc6203dea29
#
_entry.id   1d4cf59348d11dd0787fedc6203dea29
#
_cell.length_a   1.000
_cell.length_b   1.000
_cell.length_c   1.000
_cell.angle_alpha   90.00
_cell.angle_beta   90.00
_cell.angle_gamma   90.00
#
_symmetry.space_group_name_H-M   'P 1'
#
loop_
_entity.id
_entity.type
_entity.pdbx_description
1 polymer ?
#
loop_
_entity_poly.entity_id
_entity_poly.type
_entity_poly.pdbx_seq_one_letter_code
_entity_poly.pdbx_strand_id
1 'polypeptide(L)'
;MKMFTTDEEAVSPVIGVILMVAIVVILAAVIAAFVFGMAGSTGTSKNVGMTVSLNNTVGEPGLDILWQGGGDIGMLTRVNATIGGVAKYAGHTVDDNQIIGVTGPDFAVGDITTIRNQSEVKGSRVIITGTFNDGSTQVLFDRSY
;
A
#
# COMPACT_ATOMS: atom_id res chain seq x y z
N MET A 1 -52.67 -49.48 -31.85
CA MET A 1 -51.88 -49.12 -30.61
C MET A 1 -50.84 -48.13 -31.01
N LYS A 2 -51.07 -46.81 -30.82
CA LYS A 2 -50.09 -45.75 -31.12
C LYS A 2 -49.29 -45.52 -29.84
N MET A 3 -48.05 -45.89 -29.89
CA MET A 3 -47.07 -45.57 -28.81
C MET A 3 -46.74 -44.08 -28.86
N PHE A 4 -46.98 -43.42 -27.74
CA PHE A 4 -46.59 -42.03 -27.51
C PHE A 4 -45.08 -42.00 -27.20
N THR A 5 -44.25 -41.74 -28.22
CA THR A 5 -42.80 -41.67 -28.09
C THR A 5 -42.25 -40.29 -28.48
N THR A 6 -43.10 -39.24 -28.50
CA THR A 6 -42.69 -37.93 -29.07
C THR A 6 -42.43 -36.84 -28.01
N ASP A 7 -42.68 -37.09 -26.72
CA ASP A 7 -42.52 -36.02 -25.71
C ASP A 7 -41.13 -35.97 -25.04
N GLU A 8 -40.38 -37.07 -25.03
CA GLU A 8 -39.06 -37.10 -24.39
C GLU A 8 -37.97 -36.42 -25.23
N GLU A 9 -38.10 -36.43 -26.57
CA GLU A 9 -37.11 -35.77 -27.44
C GLU A 9 -37.24 -34.24 -27.43
N ALA A 10 -38.40 -33.69 -27.14
CA ALA A 10 -38.60 -32.23 -27.06
C ALA A 10 -38.13 -31.64 -25.72
N VAL A 11 -38.15 -32.43 -24.63
CA VAL A 11 -37.72 -32.01 -23.29
C VAL A 11 -36.20 -31.92 -23.19
N SER A 12 -35.47 -32.80 -23.84
CA SER A 12 -33.99 -32.85 -23.82
C SER A 12 -33.33 -31.58 -24.35
N PRO A 13 -33.74 -30.98 -25.49
CA PRO A 13 -33.16 -29.73 -25.98
C PRO A 13 -33.43 -28.55 -25.07
N VAL A 14 -34.61 -28.49 -24.46
CA VAL A 14 -34.97 -27.39 -23.53
C VAL A 14 -34.17 -27.44 -22.25
N ILE A 15 -33.98 -28.61 -21.69
CA ILE A 15 -33.10 -28.80 -20.51
C ILE A 15 -31.66 -28.39 -20.83
N GLY A 16 -31.17 -28.76 -22.03
CA GLY A 16 -29.81 -28.37 -22.47
C GLY A 16 -29.62 -26.85 -22.55
N VAL A 17 -30.61 -26.12 -23.09
CA VAL A 17 -30.55 -24.65 -23.14
C VAL A 17 -30.62 -24.03 -21.75
N ILE A 18 -31.49 -24.54 -20.87
CA ILE A 18 -31.57 -24.03 -19.48
C ILE A 18 -30.24 -24.23 -18.73
N LEU A 19 -29.65 -25.41 -18.87
CA LEU A 19 -28.35 -25.69 -18.25
C LEU A 19 -27.23 -24.78 -18.81
N MET A 20 -27.20 -24.55 -20.12
CA MET A 20 -26.23 -23.66 -20.74
C MET A 20 -26.36 -22.23 -20.19
N VAL A 21 -27.59 -21.71 -20.13
CA VAL A 21 -27.83 -20.37 -19.58
C VAL A 21 -27.44 -20.30 -18.09
N ALA A 22 -27.80 -21.33 -17.32
CA ALA A 22 -27.43 -21.39 -15.90
C ALA A 22 -25.92 -21.34 -15.67
N ILE A 23 -25.17 -22.11 -16.44
CA ILE A 23 -23.69 -22.12 -16.35
C ILE A 23 -23.12 -20.75 -16.71
N VAL A 24 -23.59 -20.13 -17.80
CA VAL A 24 -23.10 -18.83 -18.24
C VAL A 24 -23.38 -17.74 -17.20
N VAL A 25 -24.58 -17.75 -16.59
CA VAL A 25 -24.91 -16.78 -15.52
C VAL A 25 -24.05 -16.97 -14.29
N ILE A 26 -23.81 -18.23 -13.86
CA ILE A 26 -22.94 -18.50 -12.71
C ILE A 26 -21.51 -18.05 -13.00
N LEU A 27 -20.98 -18.37 -14.18
CA LEU A 27 -19.64 -17.93 -14.58
C LEU A 27 -19.53 -16.41 -14.63
N ALA A 28 -20.54 -15.74 -15.22
CA ALA A 28 -20.56 -14.28 -15.26
C ALA A 28 -20.58 -13.66 -13.86
N ALA A 29 -21.36 -14.22 -12.93
CA ALA A 29 -21.41 -13.76 -11.54
C ALA A 29 -20.06 -13.93 -10.83
N VAL A 30 -19.39 -15.06 -11.02
CA VAL A 30 -18.07 -15.31 -10.43
C VAL A 30 -17.03 -14.35 -11.00
N ILE A 31 -16.99 -14.16 -12.32
CA ILE A 31 -16.06 -13.23 -12.96
C ILE A 31 -16.32 -11.80 -12.48
N ALA A 32 -17.59 -11.39 -12.40
CA ALA A 32 -17.95 -10.07 -11.90
C ALA A 32 -17.45 -9.85 -10.46
N ALA A 33 -17.65 -10.84 -9.57
CA ALA A 33 -17.17 -10.77 -8.19
C ALA A 33 -15.64 -10.61 -8.12
N PHE A 34 -14.87 -11.33 -8.93
CA PHE A 34 -13.42 -11.18 -9.01
C PHE A 34 -13.00 -9.82 -9.56
N VAL A 35 -13.61 -9.37 -10.66
CA VAL A 35 -13.26 -8.09 -11.29
C VAL A 35 -13.54 -6.92 -10.35
N PHE A 36 -14.71 -6.89 -9.69
CA PHE A 36 -15.03 -5.84 -8.73
C PHE A 36 -14.23 -5.95 -7.43
N GLY A 37 -13.90 -7.17 -6.98
CA GLY A 37 -13.05 -7.37 -5.82
C GLY A 37 -11.61 -6.91 -6.04
N MET A 38 -11.07 -7.08 -7.23
CA MET A 38 -9.72 -6.61 -7.58
C MET A 38 -9.66 -5.11 -7.87
N ALA A 39 -10.75 -4.49 -8.32
CA ALA A 39 -10.79 -3.06 -8.63
C ALA A 39 -10.51 -2.18 -7.40
N GLY A 40 -10.84 -2.65 -6.19
CA GLY A 40 -10.51 -1.97 -4.94
C GLY A 40 -9.07 -2.15 -4.47
N SER A 41 -8.33 -3.10 -5.03
CA SER A 41 -6.96 -3.45 -4.64
C SER A 41 -5.88 -2.84 -5.54
N THR A 42 -6.23 -2.21 -6.64
CA THR A 42 -5.30 -1.43 -7.45
C THR A 42 -4.98 -0.11 -6.75
N GLY A 43 -4.14 -0.20 -5.71
CA GLY A 43 -3.59 0.98 -5.06
C GLY A 43 -2.85 1.82 -6.10
N THR A 44 -3.33 3.03 -6.34
CA THR A 44 -2.58 4.02 -7.12
C THR A 44 -1.26 4.26 -6.42
N SER A 45 -0.15 4.08 -7.14
CA SER A 45 1.17 4.41 -6.61
C SER A 45 1.18 5.87 -6.18
N LYS A 46 1.48 6.11 -4.92
CA LYS A 46 1.56 7.45 -4.34
C LYS A 46 2.87 8.12 -4.74
N ASN A 47 2.80 9.39 -5.07
CA ASN A 47 3.95 10.19 -5.48
C ASN A 47 4.38 11.11 -4.33
N VAL A 48 5.48 10.73 -3.66
CA VAL A 48 6.10 11.51 -2.60
C VAL A 48 7.60 11.59 -2.88
N GLY A 49 8.10 12.81 -3.09
CA GLY A 49 9.52 13.08 -3.30
C GLY A 49 10.22 13.35 -1.98
N MET A 50 11.34 12.66 -1.75
CA MET A 50 12.18 12.87 -0.58
C MET A 50 13.66 12.67 -0.90
N THR A 51 14.51 13.30 -0.11
CA THR A 51 15.95 13.02 -0.07
C THR A 51 16.31 12.57 1.32
N VAL A 52 17.01 11.45 1.42
CA VAL A 52 17.49 10.89 2.68
C VAL A 52 19.00 11.03 2.74
N SER A 53 19.49 11.67 3.78
CA SER A 53 20.91 11.88 4.03
C SER A 53 21.32 11.38 5.40
N LEU A 54 22.59 10.95 5.52
CA LEU A 54 23.17 10.60 6.81
C LEU A 54 23.49 11.88 7.58
N ASN A 55 22.97 11.98 8.79
CA ASN A 55 23.35 13.02 9.73
C ASN A 55 24.44 12.48 10.66
N ASN A 56 25.66 13.00 10.49
CA ASN A 56 26.82 12.59 11.29
C ASN A 56 27.12 13.60 12.42
N THR A 57 26.09 14.20 13.00
CA THR A 57 26.28 15.11 14.14
C THR A 57 26.95 14.36 15.29
N VAL A 58 28.01 14.93 15.81
CA VAL A 58 28.80 14.34 16.92
C VAL A 58 27.91 14.16 18.14
N GLY A 59 27.76 12.93 18.57
CA GLY A 59 26.92 12.54 19.73
C GLY A 59 25.54 11.99 19.40
N GLU A 60 24.98 12.32 18.25
CA GLU A 60 23.65 11.86 17.84
C GLU A 60 23.60 11.58 16.32
N PRO A 61 24.26 10.52 15.83
CA PRO A 61 24.16 10.17 14.42
C PRO A 61 22.72 9.78 14.07
N GLY A 62 22.30 10.04 12.83
CA GLY A 62 20.95 9.78 12.42
C GLY A 62 20.74 9.86 10.92
N LEU A 63 19.48 9.95 10.53
CA LEU A 63 19.02 10.19 9.17
C LEU A 63 18.21 11.48 9.12
N ASP A 64 18.51 12.32 8.16
CA ASP A 64 17.68 13.47 7.82
C ASP A 64 16.89 13.17 6.54
N ILE A 65 15.58 13.26 6.62
CA ILE A 65 14.64 13.11 5.53
C ILE A 65 14.14 14.49 5.16
N LEU A 66 14.57 15.00 4.02
CA LEU A 66 14.06 16.25 3.44
C LEU A 66 12.90 15.93 2.52
N TRP A 67 11.73 16.48 2.79
CA TRP A 67 10.54 16.34 1.96
C TRP A 67 10.59 17.33 0.81
N GLN A 68 10.67 16.83 -0.41
CA GLN A 68 10.82 17.64 -1.61
C GLN A 68 9.49 17.93 -2.32
N GLY A 69 8.43 17.20 -1.98
CA GLY A 69 7.11 17.38 -2.57
C GLY A 69 6.51 16.08 -3.11
N GLY A 70 5.69 16.22 -4.13
CA GLY A 70 4.89 15.14 -4.70
C GLY A 70 3.40 15.40 -4.53
N GLY A 71 2.59 14.85 -5.45
CA GLY A 71 1.13 15.09 -5.44
C GLY A 71 0.42 14.56 -4.19
N ASP A 72 1.00 13.56 -3.54
CA ASP A 72 0.37 12.87 -2.42
C ASP A 72 1.02 13.15 -1.06
N ILE A 73 1.96 14.12 -0.99
CA ILE A 73 2.63 14.45 0.28
C ILE A 73 1.65 14.92 1.36
N GLY A 74 0.62 15.69 0.99
CA GLY A 74 -0.42 16.16 1.91
C GLY A 74 -1.38 15.05 2.39
N MET A 75 -1.31 13.86 1.79
CA MET A 75 -2.07 12.68 2.22
C MET A 75 -1.27 11.78 3.17
N LEU A 76 0.02 12.08 3.39
CA LEU A 76 0.91 11.31 4.23
C LEU A 76 0.60 11.57 5.70
N THR A 77 0.22 10.53 6.44
CA THR A 77 -0.16 10.63 7.86
C THR A 77 0.91 10.09 8.80
N ARG A 78 1.68 9.11 8.34
CA ARG A 78 2.73 8.48 9.13
C ARG A 78 3.87 8.02 8.25
N VAL A 79 5.05 8.09 8.79
CA VAL A 79 6.27 7.53 8.19
C VAL A 79 6.89 6.52 9.15
N ASN A 80 7.27 5.38 8.62
CA ASN A 80 7.98 4.34 9.33
C ASN A 80 9.33 4.12 8.67
N ALA A 81 10.41 4.30 9.39
CA ALA A 81 11.76 3.97 8.93
C ALA A 81 12.25 2.68 9.58
N THR A 82 12.64 1.72 8.78
CA THR A 82 13.28 0.49 9.23
C THR A 82 14.76 0.55 8.88
N ILE A 83 15.61 0.45 9.88
CA ILE A 83 17.07 0.56 9.74
C ILE A 83 17.68 -0.71 10.29
N GLY A 84 18.42 -1.46 9.44
CA GLY A 84 19.01 -2.74 9.84
C GLY A 84 18.00 -3.76 10.39
N GLY A 85 16.74 -3.68 9.95
CA GLY A 85 15.65 -4.55 10.43
C GLY A 85 14.92 -4.04 11.68
N VAL A 86 15.34 -2.94 12.28
CA VAL A 86 14.69 -2.32 13.45
C VAL A 86 13.78 -1.19 12.97
N ALA A 87 12.50 -1.27 13.30
CA ALA A 87 11.52 -0.25 12.94
C ALA A 87 11.58 0.95 13.89
N LYS A 88 11.59 2.14 13.31
CA LYS A 88 11.51 3.44 13.98
C LYS A 88 10.34 4.22 13.36
N TYR A 89 9.50 4.82 14.17
CA TYR A 89 8.27 5.47 13.71
C TYR A 89 8.42 6.99 13.76
N ALA A 90 8.05 7.65 12.66
CA ALA A 90 7.79 9.07 12.60
C ALA A 90 6.29 9.27 12.42
N GLY A 91 5.63 9.70 13.44
CA GLY A 91 4.20 10.02 13.42
C GLY A 91 3.94 11.35 14.10
N HIS A 92 2.71 11.79 13.97
CA HIS A 92 2.17 13.04 14.47
C HIS A 92 2.23 13.22 16.01
N THR A 93 2.46 12.15 16.76
CA THR A 93 2.60 12.15 18.21
C THR A 93 3.99 11.67 18.59
N VAL A 94 4.75 12.57 19.14
CA VAL A 94 6.10 12.37 19.66
C VAL A 94 5.99 11.53 20.93
N ASP A 95 6.43 10.30 20.90
CA ASP A 95 6.88 9.60 22.08
C ASP A 95 8.40 9.76 22.21
N ASP A 96 8.83 10.13 23.38
CA ASP A 96 10.06 10.83 23.80
C ASP A 96 11.39 10.16 23.42
N ASN A 97 11.44 9.15 22.58
CA ASN A 97 12.67 8.39 22.35
C ASN A 97 12.98 8.04 20.87
N GLN A 98 12.26 8.51 19.88
CA GLN A 98 12.47 7.92 18.57
C GLN A 98 12.46 8.82 17.32
N ILE A 99 11.83 9.97 17.29
CA ILE A 99 11.94 10.89 16.15
C ILE A 99 11.61 12.31 16.59
N ILE A 100 12.58 13.19 16.43
CA ILE A 100 12.45 14.61 16.73
C ILE A 100 12.42 15.36 15.40
N GLY A 101 11.38 16.13 15.16
CA GLY A 101 11.47 17.17 14.14
C GLY A 101 10.36 17.29 13.12
N VAL A 102 9.14 16.83 13.39
CA VAL A 102 7.99 17.31 12.60
C VAL A 102 7.17 18.24 13.50
N THR A 103 7.41 19.53 13.38
CA THR A 103 6.62 20.58 13.99
C THR A 103 5.47 20.92 13.05
N GLY A 104 4.39 20.16 13.10
CA GLY A 104 3.19 20.49 12.34
C GLY A 104 2.36 19.26 12.00
N PRO A 105 1.07 19.45 11.76
CA PRO A 105 0.15 18.37 11.44
C PRO A 105 0.41 17.71 10.06
N ASP A 106 1.21 18.30 9.23
CA ASP A 106 1.33 17.87 7.84
C ASP A 106 2.80 17.78 7.42
N PHE A 107 3.16 16.72 6.73
CA PHE A 107 4.44 16.62 6.03
C PHE A 107 4.44 17.67 4.90
N ALA A 108 5.18 18.74 5.06
CA ALA A 108 5.21 19.84 4.09
C ALA A 108 6.50 19.82 3.26
N VAL A 109 6.42 20.42 2.09
CA VAL A 109 7.59 20.59 1.22
C VAL A 109 8.61 21.49 1.90
N GLY A 110 9.84 21.02 2.00
CA GLY A 110 10.94 21.73 2.68
C GLY A 110 11.13 21.33 4.14
N ASP A 111 10.21 20.57 4.73
CA ASP A 111 10.38 20.05 6.08
C ASP A 111 11.47 18.99 6.13
N ILE A 112 12.17 18.95 7.28
CA ILE A 112 13.19 17.95 7.56
C ILE A 112 12.72 17.11 8.75
N THR A 113 12.60 15.80 8.52
CA THR A 113 12.39 14.83 9.59
C THR A 113 13.71 14.18 9.96
N THR A 114 14.15 14.37 11.19
CA THR A 114 15.41 13.79 11.68
C THR A 114 15.14 12.55 12.53
N ILE A 115 15.71 11.42 12.15
CA ILE A 115 15.69 10.18 12.94
C ILE A 115 17.03 10.10 13.67
N ARG A 116 17.02 10.25 14.98
CA ARG A 116 18.22 10.31 15.83
C ARG A 116 18.52 8.96 16.49
N ASN A 117 19.71 8.88 17.07
CA ASN A 117 20.20 7.75 17.86
C ASN A 117 20.37 6.46 17.05
N GLN A 118 20.92 6.58 15.87
CA GLN A 118 21.23 5.46 14.98
C GLN A 118 22.74 5.31 14.82
N SER A 119 23.37 4.69 15.81
CA SER A 119 24.80 4.34 15.71
C SER A 119 25.11 3.36 14.58
N GLU A 120 24.09 2.68 14.03
CA GLU A 120 24.23 1.59 13.08
C GLU A 120 23.66 1.90 11.70
N VAL A 121 23.51 3.17 11.31
CA VAL A 121 22.97 3.50 9.96
C VAL A 121 23.96 3.11 8.87
N LYS A 122 25.24 3.34 9.11
CA LYS A 122 26.30 3.00 8.15
C LYS A 122 26.45 1.48 8.02
N GLY A 123 26.29 0.95 6.82
CA GLY A 123 26.30 -0.48 6.54
C GLY A 123 24.91 -1.13 6.64
N SER A 124 23.89 -0.38 7.01
CA SER A 124 22.52 -0.90 7.16
C SER A 124 21.65 -0.56 5.97
N ARG A 125 20.64 -1.41 5.72
CA ARG A 125 19.56 -1.11 4.77
C ARG A 125 18.52 -0.23 5.44
N VAL A 126 18.20 0.87 4.80
CA VAL A 126 17.16 1.82 5.23
C VAL A 126 15.96 1.69 4.32
N ILE A 127 14.81 1.40 4.90
CA ILE A 127 13.52 1.33 4.21
C ILE A 127 12.59 2.34 4.88
N ILE A 128 12.05 3.26 4.09
CA ILE A 128 11.08 4.23 4.58
C ILE A 128 9.73 3.92 3.95
N THR A 129 8.73 3.68 4.79
CA THR A 129 7.37 3.36 4.40
C THR A 129 6.43 4.47 4.84
N GLY A 130 5.66 5.01 3.93
CA GLY A 130 4.61 5.98 4.22
C GLY A 130 3.25 5.31 4.39
N THR A 131 2.46 5.80 5.33
CA THR A 131 1.04 5.50 5.48
C THR A 131 0.24 6.74 5.14
N PHE A 132 -0.76 6.60 4.29
CA PHE A 132 -1.58 7.69 3.80
C PHE A 132 -2.95 7.73 4.48
N ASN A 133 -3.66 8.83 4.34
CA ASN A 133 -4.99 9.06 4.94
C ASN A 133 -6.07 8.09 4.43
N ASP A 134 -5.87 7.48 3.26
CA ASP A 134 -6.72 6.43 2.71
C ASP A 134 -6.43 5.02 3.28
N GLY A 135 -5.50 4.93 4.25
CA GLY A 135 -5.05 3.68 4.87
C GLY A 135 -4.05 2.89 4.03
N SER A 136 -3.71 3.35 2.83
CA SER A 136 -2.70 2.70 2.01
C SER A 136 -1.30 2.90 2.57
N THR A 137 -0.44 1.90 2.35
CA THR A 137 0.96 1.92 2.77
C THR A 137 1.85 1.67 1.56
N GLN A 138 2.90 2.46 1.41
CA GLN A 138 3.85 2.32 0.31
C GLN A 138 5.28 2.51 0.79
N VAL A 139 6.20 1.73 0.23
CA VAL A 139 7.64 1.98 0.41
C VAL A 139 8.02 3.20 -0.43
N LEU A 140 8.49 4.23 0.23
CA LEU A 140 8.87 5.51 -0.38
C LEU A 140 10.36 5.57 -0.68
N PHE A 141 11.17 4.85 0.11
CA PHE A 141 12.63 4.84 -0.03
C PHE A 141 13.20 3.50 0.41
N ASP A 142 14.17 3.00 -0.33
CA ASP A 142 14.88 1.75 -0.03
C ASP A 142 16.33 1.86 -0.52
N ARG A 143 17.27 1.88 0.42
CA ARG A 143 18.69 2.01 0.11
C ARG A 143 19.56 1.41 1.23
N SER A 144 20.71 0.86 0.83
CA SER A 144 21.79 0.47 1.76
C SER A 144 22.85 1.57 1.79
N TYR A 145 23.31 1.93 2.98
CA TYR A 145 24.32 2.96 3.25
C TYR A 145 25.65 2.34 3.65
#